data_f583f9eadd0a184b79c0e980fd0be419
#
_entry.id   f583f9eadd0a184b79c0e980fd0be419
#
_cell.length_a   1.000
_cell.length_b   1.000
_cell.length_c   1.000
_cell.angle_alpha   90.00
_cell.angle_beta   90.00
_cell.angle_gamma   90.00
#
_symmetry.space_group_name_H-M   'P 1'
#
loop_
_entity.id
_entity.type
_entity.pdbx_description
1 polymer ?
#
loop_
_entity_poly.entity_id
_entity_poly.type
_entity_poly.pdbx_seq_one_letter_code
_entity_poly.pdbx_strand_id
1 'polypeptide(L)'
;MAADMRENSAEITKIQDVDNSNNKQFPTWKCVTDYFSYITPAIKPLSANVSVIEGEKYLWVYDVGSYENIPEMLAEISKQKGKKIKIILSHFHPDHIANVQHIKWESLYQGKNTYKYTHIGEIVESDINVDETDIKLRIFQMPSSHAKGSLALLVNNKYCLLGDALYPAHKGDKTVYNAGILKQQIDILKKMAAPYVLLSHREPFVQKKQAVISWLEKIYAMREKNEPWILMTGQNVPN
;
A
#
# COMPACT_ATOMS: atom_id res chain seq x y z
N MET A 1 28.93 -7.55 -25.06
CA MET A 1 28.44 -7.65 -23.69
C MET A 1 27.04 -7.05 -23.56
N ALA A 2 26.08 -7.52 -24.36
CA ALA A 2 24.69 -7.05 -24.32
C ALA A 2 23.66 -8.20 -24.51
N ALA A 3 24.10 -9.45 -24.37
CA ALA A 3 23.24 -10.63 -24.58
C ALA A 3 22.81 -11.33 -23.28
N ASP A 4 23.37 -10.98 -22.12
CA ASP A 4 23.22 -11.73 -20.87
C ASP A 4 22.16 -11.15 -19.89
N MET A 5 21.54 -10.02 -20.26
CA MET A 5 20.51 -9.38 -19.41
C MET A 5 19.07 -9.75 -19.76
N ARG A 6 18.84 -10.55 -20.79
CA ARG A 6 17.48 -10.94 -21.24
C ARG A 6 16.99 -12.29 -20.73
N GLU A 7 17.87 -13.13 -20.18
CA GLU A 7 17.47 -14.46 -19.71
C GLU A 7 16.90 -14.46 -18.28
N ASN A 8 17.27 -13.52 -17.42
CA ASN A 8 16.78 -13.47 -16.04
C ASN A 8 15.36 -12.93 -15.87
N SER A 9 14.79 -12.26 -16.90
CA SER A 9 13.38 -11.83 -16.85
C SER A 9 12.41 -12.92 -17.29
N ALA A 10 12.89 -13.98 -17.94
CA ALA A 10 12.06 -15.06 -18.45
C ALA A 10 11.82 -16.20 -17.43
N GLU A 11 12.66 -16.32 -16.40
CA GLU A 11 12.49 -17.36 -15.37
C GLU A 11 11.43 -17.02 -14.32
N ILE A 12 11.21 -15.73 -14.04
CA ILE A 12 10.14 -15.29 -13.09
C ILE A 12 8.74 -15.53 -13.69
N THR A 13 8.61 -15.65 -15.02
CA THR A 13 7.33 -15.83 -15.72
C THR A 13 6.92 -17.30 -15.84
N LYS A 14 7.74 -18.25 -15.42
CA LYS A 14 7.46 -19.72 -15.59
C LYS A 14 6.82 -20.42 -14.39
N ILE A 15 6.43 -19.68 -13.36
CA ILE A 15 5.61 -20.25 -12.30
C ILE A 15 4.16 -19.84 -12.56
N GLN A 16 3.45 -20.73 -13.28
CA GLN A 16 2.03 -21.01 -13.26
C GLN A 16 1.12 -20.54 -14.38
N ASP A 17 0.84 -21.49 -15.22
CA ASP A 17 -0.52 -21.77 -15.71
C ASP A 17 -0.93 -23.14 -15.18
N VAL A 18 -1.70 -23.21 -14.11
CA VAL A 18 -2.45 -24.39 -13.71
C VAL A 18 -3.82 -24.01 -13.17
N ASP A 19 -4.82 -24.46 -13.89
CA ASP A 19 -6.19 -24.78 -13.50
C ASP A 19 -7.22 -23.66 -13.35
N ASN A 20 -8.07 -23.65 -14.37
CA ASN A 20 -9.23 -22.78 -14.56
C ASN A 20 -10.52 -23.54 -14.17
N SER A 21 -10.76 -23.76 -12.87
CA SER A 21 -12.04 -24.30 -12.40
C SER A 21 -12.42 -23.89 -10.97
N ASN A 22 -12.38 -22.63 -10.69
CA ASN A 22 -13.10 -21.94 -9.61
C ASN A 22 -12.55 -20.52 -9.58
N ASN A 23 -13.37 -19.52 -9.72
CA ASN A 23 -13.04 -18.10 -9.82
C ASN A 23 -12.32 -17.52 -8.55
N LYS A 24 -11.26 -18.20 -8.07
CA LYS A 24 -10.33 -17.74 -7.05
C LYS A 24 -9.18 -17.04 -7.77
N GLN A 25 -9.21 -15.73 -7.81
CA GLN A 25 -8.08 -14.93 -8.27
C GLN A 25 -6.98 -15.02 -7.22
N PHE A 26 -5.97 -15.86 -7.47
CA PHE A 26 -4.80 -15.97 -6.61
C PHE A 26 -3.93 -14.73 -6.72
N PRO A 27 -3.36 -14.25 -5.61
CA PRO A 27 -2.36 -13.19 -5.63
C PRO A 27 -1.16 -13.57 -6.50
N THR A 28 -0.73 -12.66 -7.37
CA THR A 28 0.38 -12.86 -8.29
C THR A 28 1.35 -11.68 -8.25
N TRP A 29 2.61 -11.90 -8.62
CA TRP A 29 3.60 -10.85 -8.75
C TRP A 29 3.34 -9.97 -9.97
N LYS A 30 3.49 -8.65 -9.78
CA LYS A 30 3.56 -7.67 -10.86
C LYS A 30 4.74 -6.72 -10.63
N CYS A 31 5.47 -6.39 -11.71
CA CYS A 31 6.56 -5.41 -11.67
C CYS A 31 6.03 -4.01 -11.98
N VAL A 32 6.52 -3.01 -11.24
CA VAL A 32 6.35 -1.58 -11.53
C VAL A 32 7.64 -1.03 -12.14
N THR A 33 8.78 -1.39 -11.56
CA THR A 33 10.14 -1.09 -12.04
C THR A 33 11.06 -2.25 -11.66
N ASP A 34 12.35 -2.17 -12.01
CA ASP A 34 13.41 -3.10 -11.63
C ASP A 34 13.61 -3.23 -10.11
N TYR A 35 13.32 -2.19 -9.34
CA TYR A 35 13.43 -2.18 -7.87
C TYR A 35 12.09 -2.19 -7.14
N PHE A 36 10.96 -2.12 -7.85
CA PHE A 36 9.63 -2.07 -7.24
C PHE A 36 8.68 -3.06 -7.90
N SER A 37 8.18 -3.99 -7.11
CA SER A 37 7.16 -4.97 -7.48
C SER A 37 6.05 -5.03 -6.43
N TYR A 38 4.96 -5.71 -6.75
CA TYR A 38 3.89 -5.95 -5.79
C TYR A 38 3.18 -7.28 -6.05
N ILE A 39 2.58 -7.82 -4.99
CA ILE A 39 1.66 -8.94 -5.04
C ILE A 39 0.24 -8.35 -5.18
N THR A 40 -0.53 -8.86 -6.15
CA THR A 40 -1.89 -8.38 -6.41
C THR A 40 -2.83 -8.68 -5.24
N PRO A 41 -3.90 -7.87 -5.05
CA PRO A 41 -4.86 -8.11 -3.99
C PRO A 41 -5.70 -9.35 -4.29
N ALA A 42 -6.38 -9.88 -3.27
CA ALA A 42 -7.38 -10.93 -3.40
C ALA A 42 -8.72 -10.46 -2.84
N ILE A 43 -9.82 -11.07 -3.32
CA ILE A 43 -11.17 -10.75 -2.88
C ILE A 43 -11.66 -11.77 -1.83
N LYS A 44 -11.25 -13.04 -1.94
CA LYS A 44 -11.68 -14.13 -1.04
C LYS A 44 -10.49 -15.02 -0.66
N PRO A 45 -9.94 -14.87 0.56
CA PRO A 45 -10.22 -13.80 1.52
C PRO A 45 -9.81 -12.43 0.99
N LEU A 46 -10.41 -11.35 1.51
CA LEU A 46 -9.97 -9.99 1.17
C LEU A 46 -8.52 -9.81 1.63
N SER A 47 -7.64 -9.45 0.70
CA SER A 47 -6.22 -9.21 0.97
C SER A 47 -5.75 -8.00 0.19
N ALA A 48 -5.07 -7.10 0.86
CA ALA A 48 -4.51 -5.89 0.25
C ALA A 48 -3.36 -6.21 -0.71
N ASN A 49 -2.99 -5.23 -1.54
CA ASN A 49 -1.74 -5.27 -2.29
C ASN A 49 -0.56 -5.29 -1.31
N VAL A 50 0.42 -6.15 -1.59
CA VAL A 50 1.69 -6.19 -0.85
C VAL A 50 2.78 -5.65 -1.74
N SER A 51 3.34 -4.50 -1.39
CA SER A 51 4.38 -3.86 -2.21
C SER A 51 5.77 -4.20 -1.69
N VAL A 52 6.69 -4.50 -2.59
CA VAL A 52 8.09 -4.84 -2.28
C VAL A 52 9.02 -3.90 -3.02
N ILE A 53 9.80 -3.14 -2.27
CA ILE A 53 10.82 -2.22 -2.78
C ILE A 53 12.19 -2.82 -2.44
N GLU A 54 12.96 -3.12 -3.47
CA GLU A 54 14.30 -3.67 -3.33
C GLU A 54 15.31 -2.56 -3.09
N GLY A 55 15.83 -2.47 -1.86
CA GLY A 55 16.97 -1.63 -1.50
C GLY A 55 18.28 -2.38 -1.59
N GLU A 56 19.39 -1.71 -1.25
CA GLU A 56 20.72 -2.30 -1.25
C GLU A 56 20.82 -3.48 -0.27
N LYS A 57 20.32 -3.29 0.96
CA LYS A 57 20.48 -4.26 2.07
C LYS A 57 19.20 -4.99 2.42
N TYR A 58 18.04 -4.40 2.13
CA TYR A 58 16.76 -4.87 2.59
C TYR A 58 15.72 -4.93 1.47
N LEU A 59 14.74 -5.81 1.65
CA LEU A 59 13.45 -5.72 0.98
C LEU A 59 12.50 -4.94 1.90
N TRP A 60 12.05 -3.79 1.45
CA TRP A 60 11.07 -2.97 2.15
C TRP A 60 9.68 -3.38 1.69
N VAL A 61 8.91 -3.96 2.60
CA VAL A 61 7.57 -4.50 2.33
C VAL A 61 6.53 -3.54 2.92
N TYR A 62 5.64 -3.03 2.08
CA TYR A 62 4.54 -2.19 2.52
C TYR A 62 3.25 -3.00 2.48
N ASP A 63 2.65 -3.22 3.66
CA ASP A 63 1.61 -4.16 4.01
C ASP A 63 2.01 -5.63 3.78
N VAL A 64 1.27 -6.55 4.38
CA VAL A 64 1.60 -7.99 4.32
C VAL A 64 0.40 -8.86 3.93
N GLY A 65 -0.74 -8.22 3.62
CA GLY A 65 -1.93 -8.93 3.18
C GLY A 65 -2.49 -9.90 4.22
N SER A 66 -3.47 -10.68 3.79
CA SER A 66 -4.10 -11.75 4.58
C SER A 66 -4.13 -13.09 3.84
N TYR A 67 -3.76 -13.13 2.56
CA TYR A 67 -3.80 -14.36 1.78
C TYR A 67 -2.67 -15.31 2.23
N GLU A 68 -3.01 -16.58 2.40
CA GLU A 68 -2.16 -17.58 3.09
C GLU A 68 -0.79 -17.86 2.45
N ASN A 69 -0.64 -17.68 1.13
CA ASN A 69 0.62 -17.91 0.43
C ASN A 69 1.58 -16.71 0.42
N ILE A 70 1.15 -15.52 0.85
CA ILE A 70 1.99 -14.31 0.85
C ILE A 70 3.27 -14.48 1.68
N PRO A 71 3.24 -15.06 2.89
CA PRO A 71 4.46 -15.28 3.66
C PRO A 71 5.50 -16.13 2.92
N GLU A 72 5.06 -17.19 2.22
CA GLU A 72 5.95 -18.02 1.42
C GLU A 72 6.54 -17.26 0.22
N MET A 73 5.70 -16.51 -0.51
CA MET A 73 6.15 -15.66 -1.62
C MET A 73 7.21 -14.63 -1.17
N LEU A 74 7.03 -14.02 0.01
CA LEU A 74 7.99 -13.06 0.59
C LEU A 74 9.27 -13.75 1.08
N ALA A 75 9.16 -14.94 1.66
CA ALA A 75 10.33 -15.72 2.08
C ALA A 75 11.18 -16.16 0.88
N GLU A 76 10.53 -16.57 -0.20
CA GLU A 76 11.21 -16.96 -1.43
C GLU A 76 12.00 -15.79 -2.05
N ILE A 77 11.36 -14.63 -2.26
CA ILE A 77 12.08 -13.46 -2.82
C ILE A 77 13.19 -12.99 -1.90
N SER A 78 13.00 -13.01 -0.57
CA SER A 78 14.03 -12.69 0.41
C SER A 78 15.25 -13.62 0.28
N LYS A 79 15.02 -14.93 0.11
CA LYS A 79 16.06 -15.92 -0.12
C LYS A 79 16.79 -15.73 -1.45
N GLN A 80 16.04 -15.53 -2.54
CA GLN A 80 16.58 -15.31 -3.88
C GLN A 80 17.48 -14.08 -3.94
N LYS A 81 17.07 -12.98 -3.29
CA LYS A 81 17.82 -11.73 -3.25
C LYS A 81 18.90 -11.70 -2.17
N GLY A 82 18.92 -12.65 -1.24
CA GLY A 82 19.83 -12.66 -0.09
C GLY A 82 19.62 -11.48 0.86
N LYS A 83 18.41 -10.89 0.90
CA LYS A 83 18.09 -9.67 1.65
C LYS A 83 17.07 -9.95 2.72
N LYS A 84 17.24 -9.31 3.89
CA LYS A 84 16.26 -9.36 4.98
C LYS A 84 15.07 -8.43 4.69
N ILE A 85 13.92 -8.74 5.28
CA ILE A 85 12.70 -7.97 5.13
C ILE A 85 12.58 -6.92 6.23
N LYS A 86 12.21 -5.69 5.85
CA LYS A 86 11.68 -4.65 6.73
C LYS A 86 10.24 -4.36 6.34
N ILE A 87 9.34 -4.32 7.32
CA ILE A 87 7.90 -4.16 7.08
C ILE A 87 7.46 -2.76 7.47
N ILE A 88 6.56 -2.19 6.67
CA ILE A 88 5.82 -0.97 6.97
C ILE A 88 4.33 -1.33 6.87
N LEU A 89 3.58 -1.19 7.95
CA LEU A 89 2.14 -1.42 7.93
C LEU A 89 1.41 -0.08 7.75
N SER A 90 0.58 -0.02 6.70
CA SER A 90 -0.19 1.19 6.40
C SER A 90 -1.20 1.51 7.49
N HIS A 91 -1.96 0.52 7.94
CA HIS A 91 -2.98 0.65 8.99
C HIS A 91 -3.39 -0.73 9.54
N PHE A 92 -4.33 -0.76 10.47
CA PHE A 92 -4.64 -1.92 11.32
C PHE A 92 -5.68 -2.91 10.77
N HIS A 93 -6.22 -2.74 9.58
CA HIS A 93 -7.23 -3.68 9.07
C HIS A 93 -6.62 -5.05 8.76
N PRO A 94 -7.37 -6.15 9.03
CA PRO A 94 -6.83 -7.52 8.92
C PRO A 94 -6.26 -7.87 7.55
N ASP A 95 -6.88 -7.38 6.48
CA ASP A 95 -6.44 -7.62 5.10
C ASP A 95 -5.10 -6.96 4.73
N HIS A 96 -4.59 -6.06 5.60
CA HIS A 96 -3.28 -5.45 5.50
C HIS A 96 -2.23 -6.09 6.42
N ILE A 97 -2.64 -6.59 7.60
CA ILE A 97 -1.70 -6.98 8.67
C ILE A 97 -1.70 -8.46 9.05
N ALA A 98 -2.67 -9.27 8.58
CA ALA A 98 -2.89 -10.62 9.11
C ALA A 98 -1.65 -11.52 9.04
N ASN A 99 -0.82 -11.38 8.01
CA ASN A 99 0.35 -12.22 7.82
C ASN A 99 1.60 -11.78 8.59
N VAL A 100 1.55 -10.69 9.37
CA VAL A 100 2.74 -10.12 10.02
C VAL A 100 3.45 -11.09 10.96
N GLN A 101 2.72 -11.98 11.63
CA GLN A 101 3.26 -13.01 12.53
C GLN A 101 3.90 -14.19 11.78
N HIS A 102 3.62 -14.36 10.48
CA HIS A 102 4.07 -15.48 9.66
C HIS A 102 5.29 -15.13 8.80
N ILE A 103 5.75 -13.88 8.83
CA ILE A 103 6.88 -13.37 8.04
C ILE A 103 8.07 -13.14 8.96
N LYS A 104 9.25 -13.61 8.57
CA LYS A 104 10.50 -13.28 9.25
C LYS A 104 10.98 -11.91 8.79
N TRP A 105 11.04 -10.95 9.71
CA TRP A 105 11.47 -9.58 9.43
C TRP A 105 12.58 -9.11 10.38
N GLU A 106 13.30 -8.07 9.98
CA GLU A 106 14.36 -7.40 10.75
C GLU A 106 13.82 -6.22 11.57
N SER A 107 12.93 -5.42 10.95
CA SER A 107 12.27 -4.27 11.58
C SER A 107 10.85 -4.15 11.03
N LEU A 108 9.96 -3.64 11.88
CA LEU A 108 8.57 -3.37 11.53
C LEU A 108 8.17 -1.97 12.00
N TYR A 109 7.64 -1.16 11.09
CA TYR A 109 7.21 0.21 11.31
C TYR A 109 5.70 0.34 11.14
N GLN A 110 5.04 1.03 12.07
CA GLN A 110 3.59 1.18 12.04
C GLN A 110 3.11 2.39 12.82
N GLY A 111 1.86 2.81 12.59
CA GLY A 111 1.22 3.85 13.36
C GLY A 111 0.78 3.37 14.75
N LYS A 112 0.62 4.29 15.69
CA LYS A 112 0.21 4.00 17.09
C LYS A 112 -1.09 3.18 17.18
N ASN A 113 -2.04 3.39 16.27
CA ASN A 113 -3.29 2.62 16.30
C ASN A 113 -3.10 1.19 15.78
N THR A 114 -2.23 0.98 14.78
CA THR A 114 -1.88 -0.35 14.29
C THR A 114 -1.16 -1.17 15.35
N TYR A 115 -0.26 -0.54 16.12
CA TYR A 115 0.43 -1.17 17.23
C TYR A 115 -0.52 -1.76 18.29
N LYS A 116 -1.70 -1.19 18.50
CA LYS A 116 -2.71 -1.75 19.45
C LYS A 116 -3.24 -3.13 19.04
N TYR A 117 -3.08 -3.51 17.78
CA TYR A 117 -3.51 -4.81 17.25
C TYR A 117 -2.34 -5.78 17.09
N THR A 118 -1.17 -5.28 16.71
CA THR A 118 0.00 -6.13 16.47
C THR A 118 0.83 -6.39 17.73
N HIS A 119 0.95 -5.40 18.61
CA HIS A 119 1.78 -5.38 19.84
C HIS A 119 3.27 -5.66 19.59
N ILE A 120 3.76 -5.50 18.35
CA ILE A 120 5.15 -5.75 17.93
C ILE A 120 5.68 -4.60 17.08
N GLY A 121 7.00 -4.48 16.95
CA GLY A 121 7.65 -3.47 16.08
C GLY A 121 7.67 -2.06 16.67
N GLU A 122 7.93 -1.07 15.81
CA GLU A 122 8.20 0.32 16.17
C GLU A 122 7.03 1.24 15.78
N ILE A 123 6.69 2.16 16.67
CA ILE A 123 5.68 3.20 16.40
C ILE A 123 6.36 4.38 15.71
N VAL A 124 5.85 4.76 14.54
CA VAL A 124 6.32 5.93 13.79
C VAL A 124 5.62 7.18 14.34
N GLU A 125 6.32 7.95 15.15
CA GLU A 125 5.82 9.22 15.72
C GLU A 125 6.18 10.44 14.86
N SER A 126 7.28 10.36 14.12
CA SER A 126 7.75 11.37 13.17
C SER A 126 8.23 10.72 11.88
N ASP A 127 8.45 11.52 10.85
CA ASP A 127 8.95 11.04 9.57
C ASP A 127 10.26 10.29 9.70
N ILE A 128 10.34 9.11 9.08
CA ILE A 128 11.57 8.32 8.96
C ILE A 128 12.05 8.44 7.51
N ASN A 129 13.28 8.93 7.34
CA ASN A 129 13.93 9.00 6.05
C ASN A 129 15.01 7.92 5.97
N VAL A 130 15.00 7.16 4.89
CA VAL A 130 16.01 6.15 4.55
C VAL A 130 16.66 6.56 3.25
N ASP A 131 17.97 6.65 3.23
CA ASP A 131 18.78 6.95 2.06
C ASP A 131 19.77 5.80 1.86
N GLU A 132 19.42 4.87 0.96
CA GLU A 132 20.31 3.82 0.47
C GLU A 132 20.84 4.23 -0.91
N THR A 133 21.87 3.55 -1.41
CA THR A 133 22.55 3.91 -2.68
C THR A 133 21.55 4.11 -3.84
N ASP A 134 20.56 3.20 -3.95
CA ASP A 134 19.64 3.15 -5.11
C ASP A 134 18.22 3.58 -4.77
N ILE A 135 17.85 3.69 -3.49
CA ILE A 135 16.52 4.05 -3.05
C ILE A 135 16.51 5.09 -1.93
N LYS A 136 15.56 6.01 -2.04
CA LYS A 136 15.23 6.98 -0.98
C LYS A 136 13.79 6.74 -0.55
N LEU A 137 13.61 6.46 0.73
CA LEU A 137 12.30 6.22 1.31
C LEU A 137 11.98 7.28 2.35
N ARG A 138 10.71 7.67 2.42
CA ARG A 138 10.17 8.45 3.52
C ARG A 138 8.89 7.80 4.02
N ILE A 139 8.90 7.35 5.27
CA ILE A 139 7.74 6.83 5.97
C ILE A 139 7.15 8.00 6.76
N PHE A 140 5.86 8.27 6.60
CA PHE A 140 5.22 9.41 7.26
C PHE A 140 3.75 9.14 7.58
N GLN A 141 3.21 9.87 8.54
CA GLN A 141 1.80 9.77 8.90
C GLN A 141 0.92 10.43 7.84
N MET A 142 -0.10 9.72 7.38
CA MET A 142 -1.12 10.22 6.46
C MET A 142 -2.46 10.36 7.19
N PRO A 143 -3.04 11.57 7.27
CA PRO A 143 -4.39 11.75 7.79
C PRO A 143 -5.37 10.86 7.03
N SER A 144 -6.29 10.18 7.73
CA SER A 144 -7.22 9.27 7.08
C SER A 144 -8.58 9.26 7.77
N SER A 145 -9.64 9.33 6.96
CA SER A 145 -11.01 9.06 7.42
C SER A 145 -11.24 7.57 7.64
N HIS A 146 -10.61 6.72 6.82
CA HIS A 146 -10.74 5.26 6.82
C HIS A 146 -10.15 4.64 8.10
N ALA A 147 -8.89 4.95 8.39
CA ALA A 147 -8.19 4.41 9.55
C ALA A 147 -7.25 5.45 10.18
N LYS A 148 -7.51 5.77 11.45
CA LYS A 148 -6.68 6.73 12.19
C LYS A 148 -5.27 6.17 12.41
N GLY A 149 -4.25 7.01 12.14
CA GLY A 149 -2.84 6.65 12.32
C GLY A 149 -2.27 5.86 11.15
N SER A 150 -2.84 6.03 9.96
CA SER A 150 -2.30 5.46 8.72
C SER A 150 -0.91 6.01 8.42
N LEU A 151 -0.04 5.14 7.90
CA LEU A 151 1.27 5.51 7.36
C LEU A 151 1.25 5.46 5.84
N ALA A 152 2.03 6.35 5.24
CA ALA A 152 2.34 6.35 3.82
C ALA A 152 3.84 6.11 3.60
N LEU A 153 4.18 5.57 2.44
CA LEU A 153 5.56 5.37 2.01
C LEU A 153 5.83 6.09 0.70
N LEU A 154 6.73 7.06 0.71
CA LEU A 154 7.22 7.72 -0.48
C LEU A 154 8.52 7.05 -0.94
N VAL A 155 8.57 6.64 -2.20
CA VAL A 155 9.71 5.94 -2.82
C VAL A 155 10.29 6.82 -3.94
N ASN A 156 11.56 7.17 -3.83
CA ASN A 156 12.35 7.94 -4.81
C ASN A 156 11.67 9.24 -5.27
N ASN A 157 10.85 9.88 -4.43
CA ASN A 157 10.00 11.02 -4.81
C ASN A 157 9.16 10.77 -6.08
N LYS A 158 8.93 9.50 -6.43
CA LYS A 158 8.21 9.10 -7.64
C LYS A 158 6.91 8.37 -7.35
N TYR A 159 6.89 7.48 -6.39
CA TYR A 159 5.73 6.67 -6.02
C TYR A 159 5.36 6.91 -4.56
N CYS A 160 4.09 7.19 -4.28
CA CYS A 160 3.58 7.29 -2.92
C CYS A 160 2.53 6.20 -2.66
N LEU A 161 2.89 5.23 -1.82
CA LEU A 161 2.01 4.16 -1.37
C LEU A 161 1.19 4.68 -0.19
N LEU A 162 -0.11 4.57 -0.29
CA LEU A 162 -1.05 5.19 0.65
C LEU A 162 -1.93 4.16 1.38
N GLY A 163 -1.82 2.86 1.04
CA GLY A 163 -2.76 1.85 1.55
C GLY A 163 -4.20 2.29 1.27
N ASP A 164 -5.02 2.30 2.29
CA ASP A 164 -6.42 2.74 2.22
C ASP A 164 -6.66 4.16 2.75
N ALA A 165 -5.58 4.93 2.93
CA ALA A 165 -5.69 6.22 3.62
C ALA A 165 -6.67 7.20 2.97
N LEU A 166 -6.87 7.12 1.65
CA LEU A 166 -7.76 8.02 0.91
C LEU A 166 -9.21 7.51 0.79
N TYR A 167 -9.54 6.37 1.38
CA TYR A 167 -10.90 5.85 1.37
C TYR A 167 -11.77 6.48 2.47
N PRO A 168 -13.11 6.38 2.31
CA PRO A 168 -14.05 6.85 3.34
C PRO A 168 -14.02 5.95 4.58
N ALA A 169 -14.58 6.44 5.66
CA ALA A 169 -14.90 5.65 6.85
C ALA A 169 -16.30 5.06 6.74
N HIS A 170 -16.52 3.92 7.39
CA HIS A 170 -17.83 3.37 7.67
C HIS A 170 -18.26 3.79 9.08
N LYS A 171 -19.43 4.42 9.20
CA LYS A 171 -20.07 4.78 10.47
C LYS A 171 -21.48 4.23 10.50
N GLY A 172 -21.65 3.07 11.12
CA GLY A 172 -22.90 2.30 11.03
C GLY A 172 -23.15 1.90 9.58
N ASP A 173 -24.30 2.28 9.06
CA ASP A 173 -24.75 2.08 7.67
C ASP A 173 -24.24 3.14 6.69
N LYS A 174 -23.53 4.15 7.17
CA LYS A 174 -23.09 5.30 6.37
C LYS A 174 -21.62 5.19 5.98
N THR A 175 -21.34 5.51 4.73
CA THR A 175 -19.99 5.71 4.20
C THR A 175 -19.72 7.21 4.13
N VAL A 176 -18.68 7.69 4.82
CA VAL A 176 -18.46 9.12 5.03
C VAL A 176 -16.99 9.52 4.94
N TYR A 177 -16.71 10.71 4.43
CA TYR A 177 -15.44 11.40 4.61
C TYR A 177 -15.54 12.46 5.69
N ASN A 178 -14.51 12.61 6.52
CA ASN A 178 -14.35 13.82 7.30
C ASN A 178 -13.82 14.94 6.37
N ALA A 179 -14.57 16.04 6.24
CA ALA A 179 -14.24 17.13 5.31
C ALA A 179 -12.87 17.78 5.62
N GLY A 180 -12.54 17.95 6.91
CA GLY A 180 -11.25 18.50 7.34
C GLY A 180 -10.07 17.59 6.99
N ILE A 181 -10.22 16.28 7.24
CA ILE A 181 -9.21 15.28 6.88
C ILE A 181 -9.04 15.21 5.36
N LEU A 182 -10.13 15.17 4.60
CA LEU A 182 -10.09 15.13 3.14
C LEU A 182 -9.37 16.35 2.56
N LYS A 183 -9.61 17.55 3.13
CA LYS A 183 -8.90 18.75 2.74
C LYS A 183 -7.40 18.66 3.01
N GLN A 184 -7.00 18.14 4.18
CA GLN A 184 -5.60 17.92 4.53
C GLN A 184 -4.94 16.94 3.55
N GLN A 185 -5.61 15.83 3.19
CA GLN A 185 -5.12 14.85 2.22
C GLN A 185 -4.86 15.50 0.85
N ILE A 186 -5.81 16.28 0.33
CA ILE A 186 -5.66 17.03 -0.92
C ILE A 186 -4.44 17.96 -0.86
N ASP A 187 -4.28 18.71 0.23
CA ASP A 187 -3.18 19.65 0.39
C ASP A 187 -1.81 18.95 0.48
N ILE A 188 -1.74 17.81 1.17
CA ILE A 188 -0.53 16.97 1.22
C ILE A 188 -0.17 16.47 -0.17
N LEU A 189 -1.14 15.92 -0.91
CA LEU A 189 -0.91 15.40 -2.25
C LEU A 189 -0.46 16.50 -3.22
N LYS A 190 -1.06 17.69 -3.16
CA LYS A 190 -0.66 18.85 -3.99
C LYS A 190 0.79 19.28 -3.74
N LYS A 191 1.24 19.25 -2.49
CA LYS A 191 2.61 19.62 -2.12
C LYS A 191 3.65 18.55 -2.40
N MET A 192 3.22 17.30 -2.53
CA MET A 192 4.11 16.16 -2.74
C MET A 192 4.70 16.18 -4.16
N ALA A 193 6.01 15.93 -4.28
CA ALA A 193 6.68 15.88 -5.58
C ALA A 193 6.28 14.65 -6.42
N ALA A 194 5.98 13.49 -5.78
CA ALA A 194 5.66 12.24 -6.48
C ALA A 194 4.54 12.40 -7.52
N PRO A 195 4.75 12.01 -8.78
CA PRO A 195 3.72 12.06 -9.83
C PRO A 195 2.71 10.90 -9.75
N TYR A 196 3.05 9.82 -9.04
CA TYR A 196 2.22 8.63 -8.92
C TYR A 196 1.84 8.34 -7.48
N VAL A 197 0.61 7.86 -7.29
CA VAL A 197 0.10 7.35 -6.01
C VAL A 197 -0.45 5.94 -6.19
N LEU A 198 -0.39 5.13 -5.13
CA LEU A 198 -0.81 3.75 -5.12
C LEU A 198 -1.78 3.54 -3.96
N LEU A 199 -3.00 3.10 -4.29
CA LEU A 199 -4.07 2.82 -3.34
C LEU A 199 -4.34 1.32 -3.37
N SER A 200 -4.42 0.69 -2.20
CA SER A 200 -4.76 -0.73 -2.11
C SER A 200 -6.16 -0.99 -2.67
N HIS A 201 -6.38 -2.20 -3.15
CA HIS A 201 -7.65 -2.66 -3.73
C HIS A 201 -8.11 -1.92 -4.99
N ARG A 202 -7.28 -1.07 -5.59
CA ARG A 202 -7.66 -0.27 -6.76
C ARG A 202 -6.86 -0.65 -8.00
N GLU A 203 -7.56 -0.81 -9.12
CA GLU A 203 -6.95 -0.98 -10.44
C GLU A 203 -7.20 0.25 -11.35
N PRO A 204 -6.20 0.71 -12.08
CA PRO A 204 -4.80 0.29 -12.00
C PRO A 204 -4.18 0.70 -10.66
N PHE A 205 -3.33 -0.17 -10.08
CA PHE A 205 -2.70 0.08 -8.79
C PHE A 205 -1.84 1.36 -8.80
N VAL A 206 -1.08 1.60 -9.86
CA VAL A 206 -0.29 2.83 -10.05
C VAL A 206 -1.14 3.88 -10.75
N GLN A 207 -1.46 4.96 -10.07
CA GLN A 207 -2.33 6.02 -10.58
C GLN A 207 -1.59 7.36 -10.70
N LYS A 208 -1.98 8.17 -11.68
CA LYS A 208 -1.50 9.57 -11.77
C LYS A 208 -2.06 10.36 -10.58
N LYS A 209 -1.17 10.95 -9.78
CA LYS A 209 -1.55 11.75 -8.60
C LYS A 209 -2.59 12.83 -8.94
N GLN A 210 -2.46 13.51 -10.08
CA GLN A 210 -3.40 14.56 -10.48
C GLN A 210 -4.83 14.03 -10.68
N ALA A 211 -4.99 12.82 -11.22
CA ALA A 211 -6.31 12.20 -11.36
C ALA A 211 -6.94 11.91 -9.99
N VAL A 212 -6.12 11.43 -9.04
CA VAL A 212 -6.58 11.18 -7.67
C VAL A 212 -6.92 12.47 -6.94
N ILE A 213 -6.12 13.53 -7.08
CA ILE A 213 -6.46 14.86 -6.53
C ILE A 213 -7.80 15.35 -7.09
N SER A 214 -7.98 15.30 -8.40
CA SER A 214 -9.24 15.75 -9.04
C SER A 214 -10.45 14.95 -8.56
N TRP A 215 -10.28 13.65 -8.32
CA TRP A 215 -11.32 12.81 -7.73
C TRP A 215 -11.65 13.23 -6.28
N LEU A 216 -10.65 13.46 -5.41
CA LEU A 216 -10.85 13.91 -4.04
C LEU A 216 -11.48 15.31 -3.97
N GLU A 217 -11.10 16.22 -4.89
CA GLU A 217 -11.68 17.57 -4.98
C GLU A 217 -13.16 17.53 -5.34
N LYS A 218 -13.58 16.61 -6.23
CA LYS A 218 -14.99 16.39 -6.53
C LYS A 218 -15.77 15.95 -5.28
N ILE A 219 -15.22 15.02 -4.50
CA ILE A 219 -15.83 14.60 -3.23
C ILE A 219 -15.88 15.79 -2.26
N TYR A 220 -14.78 16.54 -2.14
CA TYR A 220 -14.72 17.68 -1.24
C TYR A 220 -15.72 18.79 -1.62
N ALA A 221 -16.02 18.96 -2.90
CA ALA A 221 -17.02 19.93 -3.37
C ALA A 221 -18.46 19.57 -2.96
N MET A 222 -18.71 18.30 -2.63
CA MET A 222 -20.04 17.84 -2.15
C MET A 222 -20.31 18.20 -0.68
N ARG A 223 -19.34 18.77 0.05
CA ARG A 223 -19.52 19.13 1.45
C ARG A 223 -20.60 20.19 1.63
N GLU A 224 -21.44 19.99 2.62
CA GLU A 224 -22.42 20.98 3.04
C GLU A 224 -21.78 21.98 4.02
N LYS A 225 -22.32 23.21 4.05
CA LYS A 225 -21.83 24.27 4.94
C LYS A 225 -22.07 23.86 6.40
N ASN A 226 -21.02 23.99 7.21
CA ASN A 226 -21.01 23.63 8.65
C ASN A 226 -21.15 22.11 8.95
N GLU A 227 -21.16 21.22 7.93
CA GLU A 227 -21.16 19.78 8.16
C GLU A 227 -19.72 19.23 8.15
N PRO A 228 -19.29 18.52 9.22
CA PRO A 228 -17.95 17.96 9.29
C PRO A 228 -17.80 16.66 8.44
N TRP A 229 -18.93 16.11 7.97
CA TRP A 229 -18.97 14.84 7.26
C TRP A 229 -19.57 15.00 5.86
N ILE A 230 -18.93 14.38 4.88
CA ILE A 230 -19.44 14.26 3.52
C ILE A 230 -20.00 12.84 3.37
N LEU A 231 -21.31 12.74 3.22
CA LEU A 231 -22.01 11.47 3.03
C LEU A 231 -21.82 10.97 1.59
N MET A 232 -21.35 9.72 1.46
CA MET A 232 -21.27 9.04 0.17
C MET A 232 -22.56 8.23 -0.04
N THR A 233 -23.31 8.56 -1.08
CA THR A 233 -24.46 7.79 -1.52
C THR A 233 -24.06 6.86 -2.66
N GLY A 234 -24.80 5.77 -2.90
CA GLY A 234 -24.43 4.72 -3.86
C GLY A 234 -24.10 5.18 -5.29
N GLN A 235 -24.53 6.40 -5.68
CA GLN A 235 -24.17 7.02 -6.97
C GLN A 235 -22.81 7.74 -6.94
N ASN A 236 -22.24 7.98 -5.76
CA ASN A 236 -21.02 8.78 -5.57
C ASN A 236 -19.85 7.97 -4.98
N VAL A 237 -20.05 6.68 -4.74
CA VAL A 237 -18.95 5.79 -4.32
C VAL A 237 -18.09 5.51 -5.55
N PRO A 238 -16.83 5.92 -5.60
CA PRO A 238 -15.95 5.61 -6.71
C PRO A 238 -15.72 4.10 -6.78
N ASN A 239 -15.91 3.53 -7.95
CA ASN A 239 -15.50 2.15 -8.27
C ASN A 239 -13.99 2.04 -8.27
#